data_b45f4892366438930cbb069100737462
#
_entry.id   b45f4892366438930cbb069100737462
#
_cell.length_a   1.000
_cell.length_b   1.000
_cell.length_c   1.000
_cell.angle_alpha   90.00
_cell.angle_beta   90.00
_cell.angle_gamma   90.00
#
_symmetry.space_group_name_H-M   'P 1'
#
loop_
_entity.id
_entity.type
_entity.pdbx_description
1 polymer ?
#
loop_
_entity_poly.entity_id
_entity_poly.type
_entity_poly.pdbx_seq_one_letter_code
_entity_poly.pdbx_strand_id
1 'polypeptide(L)'
;NHGIWLTEKYNNVKHEIIDITKIFLDIEKTFENATYSSLHSFANTRSRLRMLALYQIAGSSNGIVVGTGNKIEDFGVGFFTKYGDGGVDISPIGDCMKSDVWEMAKLLKINKNIINALPTDGLWDDGRTDEDQLKGLSYKDLEKAMNLEKQGNNSDEFNQKELELLKVYKEIRTPN
;
A
#
# COMPACT_ATOMS: atom_id res chain seq x y z
N ASN A 1 10.87 -1.71 15.40
CA ASN A 1 11.55 -0.49 14.94
C ASN A 1 12.36 -0.72 13.67
N HIS A 2 11.64 -1.02 12.58
CA HIS A 2 12.22 -1.35 11.27
C HIS A 2 13.00 -0.17 10.68
N GLY A 3 12.52 1.08 10.89
CA GLY A 3 13.21 2.29 10.43
C GLY A 3 14.56 2.50 11.11
N ILE A 4 14.67 2.24 12.41
CA ILE A 4 15.93 2.34 13.16
C ILE A 4 16.96 1.34 12.59
N TRP A 5 16.58 0.11 12.33
CA TRP A 5 17.46 -0.88 11.71
C TRP A 5 18.07 -0.41 10.38
N LEU A 6 17.32 0.34 9.56
CA LEU A 6 17.83 0.91 8.32
C LEU A 6 18.94 1.94 8.57
N THR A 7 18.79 2.80 9.58
CA THR A 7 19.83 3.79 9.92
C THR A 7 21.09 3.17 10.49
N GLU A 8 20.97 2.04 11.17
CA GLU A 8 22.11 1.28 11.67
C GLU A 8 22.87 0.56 10.55
N LYS A 9 22.14 0.13 9.51
CA LYS A 9 22.72 -0.61 8.39
C LYS A 9 23.33 0.28 7.31
N TYR A 10 22.76 1.46 7.07
CA TYR A 10 23.12 2.34 5.96
C TYR A 10 23.44 3.75 6.46
N ASN A 11 24.69 4.18 6.30
CA ASN A 11 25.20 5.48 6.78
C ASN A 11 24.55 6.70 6.12
N ASN A 12 23.92 6.52 4.95
CA ASN A 12 23.23 7.57 4.21
C ASN A 12 21.73 7.64 4.52
N VAL A 13 21.23 6.81 5.43
CA VAL A 13 19.84 6.83 5.86
C VAL A 13 19.71 7.58 7.17
N LYS A 14 18.77 8.51 7.24
CA LYS A 14 18.36 9.23 8.45
C LYS A 14 16.94 8.84 8.82
N HIS A 15 16.61 8.96 10.09
CA HIS A 15 15.30 8.62 10.62
C HIS A 15 14.73 9.84 11.34
N GLU A 16 13.52 10.22 10.94
CA GLU A 16 12.76 11.30 11.56
C GLU A 16 11.39 10.76 11.97
N ILE A 17 10.90 11.24 13.12
CA ILE A 17 9.55 10.90 13.61
C ILE A 17 8.72 12.18 13.61
N ILE A 18 7.68 12.19 12.80
CA ILE A 18 6.70 13.29 12.76
C ILE A 18 5.36 12.74 13.25
N ASP A 19 4.94 13.21 14.41
CA ASP A 19 3.64 12.83 14.98
C ASP A 19 2.53 13.72 14.42
N ILE A 20 1.68 13.14 13.58
CA ILE A 20 0.51 13.80 12.97
C ILE A 20 -0.80 13.45 13.67
N THR A 21 -0.76 12.73 14.79
CA THR A 21 -1.95 12.25 15.51
C THR A 21 -2.90 13.38 15.88
N LYS A 22 -2.37 14.46 16.47
CA LYS A 22 -3.20 15.61 16.86
C LYS A 22 -3.92 16.23 15.68
N ILE A 23 -3.25 16.38 14.54
CA ILE A 23 -3.83 16.96 13.32
C ILE A 23 -4.99 16.07 12.82
N PHE A 24 -4.78 14.75 12.84
CA PHE A 24 -5.82 13.80 12.44
C PHE A 24 -7.04 13.87 13.37
N LEU A 25 -6.84 13.89 14.69
CA LEU A 25 -7.92 13.99 15.67
C LEU A 25 -8.71 15.31 15.55
N ASP A 26 -8.05 16.42 15.26
CA ASP A 26 -8.71 17.71 15.03
C ASP A 26 -9.60 17.65 13.76
N ILE A 27 -9.16 16.95 12.71
CA ILE A 27 -9.97 16.73 11.50
C ILE A 27 -11.16 15.80 11.82
N GLU A 28 -10.92 14.69 12.50
CA GLU A 28 -11.97 13.75 12.92
C GLU A 28 -13.08 14.49 13.68
N LYS A 29 -12.70 15.27 14.68
CA LYS A 29 -13.63 16.10 15.47
C LYS A 29 -14.39 17.12 14.63
N THR A 30 -13.76 17.69 13.61
CA THR A 30 -14.41 18.65 12.70
C THR A 30 -15.57 18.03 11.93
N PHE A 31 -15.46 16.74 11.59
CA PHE A 31 -16.43 16.01 10.79
C PHE A 31 -17.31 15.03 11.60
N GLU A 32 -17.13 14.91 12.92
CA GLU A 32 -17.79 13.88 13.73
C GLU A 32 -19.33 13.93 13.66
N ASN A 33 -19.91 15.11 13.52
CA ASN A 33 -21.35 15.31 13.41
C ASN A 33 -21.83 15.57 11.97
N ALA A 34 -20.96 15.38 10.99
CA ALA A 34 -21.28 15.62 9.58
C ALA A 34 -21.70 14.32 8.88
N THR A 35 -22.47 14.46 7.81
CA THR A 35 -22.82 13.35 6.91
C THR A 35 -21.59 12.69 6.26
N TYR A 36 -20.40 13.30 6.42
CA TYR A 36 -19.15 12.96 5.74
C TYR A 36 -18.14 12.24 6.64
N SER A 37 -18.57 11.58 7.69
CA SER A 37 -17.72 10.93 8.72
C SER A 37 -17.56 9.42 8.53
N SER A 38 -17.43 8.92 7.29
CA SER A 38 -17.21 7.49 7.08
C SER A 38 -15.80 7.06 7.50
N LEU A 39 -15.68 5.87 8.08
CA LEU A 39 -14.38 5.29 8.48
C LEU A 39 -13.41 5.20 7.31
N HIS A 40 -13.91 4.83 6.12
CA HIS A 40 -13.09 4.77 4.91
C HIS A 40 -12.53 6.15 4.50
N SER A 41 -13.33 7.21 4.63
CA SER A 41 -12.87 8.57 4.37
C SER A 41 -11.79 9.00 5.36
N PHE A 42 -11.91 8.63 6.63
CA PHE A 42 -10.90 8.91 7.65
C PHE A 42 -9.61 8.11 7.43
N ALA A 43 -9.70 6.83 7.02
CA ALA A 43 -8.52 6.06 6.62
C ALA A 43 -7.76 6.76 5.48
N ASN A 44 -8.47 7.18 4.42
CA ASN A 44 -7.87 7.96 3.33
C ASN A 44 -7.31 9.32 3.81
N THR A 45 -7.91 9.94 4.81
CA THR A 45 -7.40 11.19 5.40
C THR A 45 -6.08 10.95 6.12
N ARG A 46 -5.92 9.84 6.84
CA ARG A 46 -4.64 9.46 7.47
C ARG A 46 -3.53 9.30 6.42
N SER A 47 -3.80 8.61 5.30
CA SER A 47 -2.86 8.46 4.20
C SER A 47 -2.46 9.83 3.60
N ARG A 48 -3.43 10.72 3.38
CA ARG A 48 -3.17 12.07 2.84
C ARG A 48 -2.37 12.96 3.79
N LEU A 49 -2.58 12.85 5.09
CA LEU A 49 -1.76 13.56 6.09
C LEU A 49 -0.31 13.05 6.11
N ARG A 50 -0.09 11.75 5.93
CA ARG A 50 1.27 11.18 5.77
C ARG A 50 1.94 11.76 4.52
N MET A 51 1.25 11.79 3.39
CA MET A 51 1.75 12.40 2.15
C MET A 51 2.11 13.87 2.36
N LEU A 52 1.23 14.65 2.99
CA LEU A 52 1.48 16.06 3.28
C LEU A 52 2.75 16.25 4.12
N ALA A 53 2.95 15.45 5.16
CA ALA A 53 4.15 15.50 6.00
C ALA A 53 5.42 15.15 5.20
N LEU A 54 5.37 14.14 4.32
CA LEU A 54 6.48 13.75 3.46
C LEU A 54 6.87 14.89 2.50
N TYR A 55 5.89 15.51 1.84
CA TYR A 55 6.16 16.63 0.93
C TYR A 55 6.62 17.89 1.66
N GLN A 56 6.17 18.14 2.90
CA GLN A 56 6.69 19.23 3.72
C GLN A 56 8.19 19.05 4.00
N ILE A 57 8.61 17.80 4.31
CA ILE A 57 10.03 17.49 4.56
C ILE A 57 10.82 17.57 3.24
N ALA A 58 10.33 16.96 2.18
CA ALA A 58 10.99 16.95 0.87
C ALA A 58 11.20 18.37 0.34
N GLY A 59 10.15 19.20 0.35
CA GLY A 59 10.26 20.60 -0.09
C GLY A 59 11.21 21.44 0.76
N SER A 60 11.29 21.18 2.07
CA SER A 60 12.22 21.89 2.97
C SER A 60 13.68 21.47 2.80
N SER A 61 13.94 20.29 2.21
CA SER A 61 15.30 19.72 2.06
C SER A 61 15.76 19.57 0.61
N ASN A 62 15.07 20.16 -0.35
CA ASN A 62 15.30 19.96 -1.80
C ASN A 62 15.29 18.47 -2.18
N GLY A 63 14.42 17.71 -1.55
CA GLY A 63 14.25 16.28 -1.77
C GLY A 63 13.04 15.97 -2.63
N ILE A 64 12.85 14.69 -2.89
CA ILE A 64 11.69 14.13 -3.56
C ILE A 64 11.03 13.06 -2.67
N VAL A 65 9.76 12.78 -2.90
CA VAL A 65 9.04 11.70 -2.23
C VAL A 65 9.12 10.44 -3.07
N VAL A 66 9.65 9.36 -2.47
CA VAL A 66 9.79 8.05 -3.11
C VAL A 66 8.66 7.15 -2.66
N GLY A 67 7.85 6.69 -3.62
CA GLY A 67 6.76 5.77 -3.40
C GLY A 67 7.22 4.33 -3.16
N THR A 68 6.41 3.58 -2.43
CA THR A 68 6.64 2.19 -2.06
C THR A 68 5.57 1.24 -2.61
N GLY A 69 4.62 1.75 -3.40
CA GLY A 69 3.62 0.95 -4.10
C GLY A 69 4.26 0.01 -5.11
N ASN A 70 3.71 -1.18 -5.23
CA ASN A 70 4.16 -2.19 -6.18
C ASN A 70 3.10 -2.42 -7.26
N LYS A 71 3.45 -3.20 -8.28
CA LYS A 71 2.60 -3.43 -9.45
C LYS A 71 1.23 -4.00 -9.11
N ILE A 72 1.14 -4.89 -8.13
CA ILE A 72 -0.12 -5.50 -7.73
C ILE A 72 -1.01 -4.50 -7.03
N GLU A 73 -0.45 -3.73 -6.10
CA GLU A 73 -1.18 -2.71 -5.35
C GLU A 73 -1.69 -1.60 -6.27
N ASP A 74 -0.80 -0.97 -7.03
CA ASP A 74 -1.12 0.22 -7.82
C ASP A 74 -1.89 -0.11 -9.11
N PHE A 75 -1.34 -1.00 -9.94
CA PHE A 75 -1.89 -1.29 -11.28
C PHE A 75 -2.78 -2.53 -11.29
N GLY A 76 -2.60 -3.44 -10.34
CA GLY A 76 -3.42 -4.64 -10.21
C GLY A 76 -4.80 -4.31 -9.70
N VAL A 77 -4.91 -3.92 -8.44
CA VAL A 77 -6.19 -3.76 -7.74
C VAL A 77 -6.54 -2.31 -7.38
N GLY A 78 -5.62 -1.36 -7.57
CA GLY A 78 -5.83 0.04 -7.19
C GLY A 78 -5.90 0.24 -5.67
N PHE A 79 -5.11 -0.55 -4.92
CA PHE A 79 -5.07 -0.53 -3.46
C PHE A 79 -4.14 0.58 -2.96
N PHE A 80 -4.54 1.81 -3.17
CA PHE A 80 -3.85 3.01 -2.70
C PHE A 80 -4.83 4.16 -2.49
N THR A 81 -4.45 5.13 -1.70
CA THR A 81 -5.19 6.39 -1.54
C THR A 81 -4.70 7.42 -2.55
N LYS A 82 -5.60 7.86 -3.43
CA LYS A 82 -5.32 8.99 -4.34
C LYS A 82 -4.93 10.23 -3.52
N TYR A 83 -3.77 10.81 -3.85
CA TYR A 83 -3.16 11.92 -3.11
C TYR A 83 -2.79 11.57 -1.65
N GLY A 84 -2.66 10.29 -1.33
CA GLY A 84 -2.07 9.79 -0.11
C GLY A 84 -0.77 9.07 -0.45
N ASP A 85 -0.69 7.77 -0.20
CA ASP A 85 0.44 6.91 -0.59
C ASP A 85 0.64 6.82 -2.11
N GLY A 86 -0.41 7.04 -2.93
CA GLY A 86 -0.28 7.21 -4.38
C GLY A 86 0.23 8.60 -4.82
N GLY A 87 0.40 9.55 -3.90
CA GLY A 87 0.93 10.89 -4.17
C GLY A 87 2.45 10.94 -3.97
N VAL A 88 3.23 10.57 -4.98
CA VAL A 88 4.69 10.47 -4.92
C VAL A 88 5.33 11.02 -6.19
N ASP A 89 6.63 11.37 -6.11
CA ASP A 89 7.38 11.87 -7.27
C ASP A 89 7.91 10.72 -8.14
N ILE A 90 8.33 9.62 -7.54
CA ILE A 90 8.80 8.42 -8.24
C ILE A 90 8.34 7.14 -7.54
N SER A 91 8.16 6.07 -8.30
CA SER A 91 7.77 4.74 -7.82
C SER A 91 8.77 3.68 -8.32
N PRO A 92 9.94 3.53 -7.65
CA PRO A 92 11.02 2.67 -8.14
C PRO A 92 10.67 1.18 -8.25
N ILE A 93 9.69 0.71 -7.47
CA ILE A 93 9.22 -0.68 -7.48
C ILE A 93 7.81 -0.82 -8.09
N GLY A 94 7.29 0.23 -8.73
CA GLY A 94 5.95 0.25 -9.32
C GLY A 94 5.72 -0.80 -10.42
N ASP A 95 6.78 -1.27 -11.08
CA ASP A 95 6.71 -2.35 -12.07
C ASP A 95 6.99 -3.76 -11.50
N CYS A 96 7.36 -3.86 -10.23
CA CYS A 96 7.68 -5.11 -9.55
C CYS A 96 6.41 -5.76 -8.98
N MET A 97 6.28 -7.07 -9.10
CA MET A 97 5.30 -7.84 -8.34
C MET A 97 5.67 -7.85 -6.85
N LYS A 98 4.72 -8.14 -5.97
CA LYS A 98 5.02 -8.26 -4.52
C LYS A 98 6.05 -9.36 -4.24
N SER A 99 5.96 -10.46 -4.97
CA SER A 99 6.94 -11.55 -4.91
C SER A 99 8.34 -11.09 -5.30
N ASP A 100 8.48 -10.24 -6.33
CA ASP A 100 9.78 -9.68 -6.74
C ASP A 100 10.36 -8.80 -5.63
N VAL A 101 9.53 -7.99 -4.96
CA VAL A 101 9.96 -7.16 -3.83
C VAL A 101 10.49 -8.01 -2.68
N TRP A 102 9.83 -9.12 -2.35
CA TRP A 102 10.33 -10.05 -1.32
C TRP A 102 11.64 -10.73 -1.71
N GLU A 103 11.80 -11.13 -2.98
CA GLU A 103 13.06 -11.72 -3.46
C GLU A 103 14.21 -10.69 -3.42
N MET A 104 13.97 -9.47 -3.88
CA MET A 104 14.94 -8.38 -3.77
C MET A 104 15.33 -8.12 -2.32
N ALA A 105 14.38 -8.10 -1.41
CA ALA A 105 14.63 -7.90 0.02
C ALA A 105 15.53 -9.01 0.61
N LYS A 106 15.35 -10.28 0.20
CA LYS A 106 16.21 -11.40 0.58
C LYS A 106 17.62 -11.22 0.04
N LEU A 107 17.77 -10.88 -1.25
CA LEU A 107 19.07 -10.63 -1.90
C LEU A 107 19.83 -9.47 -1.25
N LEU A 108 19.13 -8.40 -0.89
CA LEU A 108 19.70 -7.25 -0.18
C LEU A 108 19.95 -7.51 1.31
N LYS A 109 19.67 -8.73 1.79
CA LYS A 109 19.84 -9.14 3.19
C LYS A 109 19.09 -8.21 4.16
N ILE A 110 17.87 -7.82 3.79
CA ILE A 110 16.97 -7.09 4.67
C ILE A 110 16.63 -7.96 5.88
N ASN A 111 16.39 -7.33 7.04
CA ASN A 111 16.05 -8.04 8.27
C ASN A 111 14.83 -8.94 8.07
N LYS A 112 14.93 -10.19 8.53
CA LYS A 112 13.85 -11.17 8.40
C LYS A 112 12.54 -10.73 9.04
N ASN A 113 12.60 -9.95 10.13
CA ASN A 113 11.39 -9.42 10.75
C ASN A 113 10.66 -8.41 9.85
N ILE A 114 11.37 -7.71 8.95
CA ILE A 114 10.77 -6.83 7.94
C ILE A 114 10.19 -7.67 6.81
N ILE A 115 10.95 -8.65 6.29
CA ILE A 115 10.50 -9.51 5.18
C ILE A 115 9.25 -10.31 5.55
N ASN A 116 9.18 -10.80 6.80
CA ASN A 116 8.10 -11.64 7.31
C ASN A 116 6.96 -10.84 7.98
N ALA A 117 7.04 -9.51 8.02
CA ALA A 117 5.96 -8.70 8.55
C ALA A 117 4.70 -8.88 7.71
N LEU A 118 3.56 -9.02 8.36
CA LEU A 118 2.28 -9.06 7.68
C LEU A 118 2.02 -7.71 6.99
N PRO A 119 1.68 -7.70 5.71
CA PRO A 119 1.32 -6.47 5.02
C PRO A 119 0.11 -5.80 5.66
N THR A 120 0.26 -4.51 5.99
CA THR A 120 -0.82 -3.67 6.53
C THR A 120 -0.56 -2.21 6.18
N ASP A 121 -1.58 -1.48 5.79
CA ASP A 121 -1.52 -0.06 5.51
C ASP A 121 -1.44 0.81 6.79
N GLY A 122 -1.84 0.25 7.92
CA GLY A 122 -1.86 0.95 9.21
C GLY A 122 -2.78 2.18 9.22
N LEU A 123 -3.85 2.15 8.44
CA LEU A 123 -4.85 3.23 8.35
C LEU A 123 -6.07 2.98 9.24
N TRP A 124 -6.19 1.78 9.82
CA TRP A 124 -7.35 1.33 10.58
C TRP A 124 -6.97 1.05 12.03
N ASP A 125 -7.91 1.28 12.95
CA ASP A 125 -7.67 1.09 14.39
C ASP A 125 -7.91 -0.36 14.84
N ASP A 126 -8.49 -1.21 14.00
CA ASP A 126 -8.79 -2.62 14.27
C ASP A 126 -7.65 -3.58 13.92
N GLY A 127 -6.55 -3.08 13.34
CA GLY A 127 -5.36 -3.87 13.02
C GLY A 127 -5.53 -4.83 11.84
N ARG A 128 -6.54 -4.61 10.99
CA ARG A 128 -6.75 -5.43 9.79
C ARG A 128 -5.55 -5.43 8.86
N THR A 129 -5.35 -6.55 8.18
CA THR A 129 -4.30 -6.74 7.18
C THR A 129 -4.76 -6.30 5.78
N ASP A 130 -3.83 -6.23 4.84
CA ASP A 130 -4.15 -5.99 3.44
C ASP A 130 -5.05 -7.11 2.87
N GLU A 131 -4.78 -8.38 3.24
CA GLU A 131 -5.62 -9.52 2.81
C GLU A 131 -7.07 -9.39 3.28
N ASP A 132 -7.29 -8.90 4.52
CA ASP A 132 -8.64 -8.64 5.03
C ASP A 132 -9.38 -7.61 4.19
N GLN A 133 -8.68 -6.61 3.67
CA GLN A 133 -9.21 -5.55 2.82
C GLN A 133 -9.39 -6.02 1.37
N LEU A 134 -8.59 -7.00 0.93
CA LEU A 134 -8.59 -7.56 -0.42
C LEU A 134 -9.45 -8.83 -0.54
N LYS A 135 -10.56 -8.88 0.20
CA LYS A 135 -11.54 -9.97 0.20
C LYS A 135 -10.92 -11.35 0.50
N GLY A 136 -9.86 -11.39 1.29
CA GLY A 136 -9.15 -12.61 1.67
C GLY A 136 -8.21 -13.16 0.60
N LEU A 137 -7.94 -12.42 -0.48
CA LEU A 137 -6.96 -12.83 -1.48
C LEU A 137 -5.55 -12.51 -1.02
N SER A 138 -4.68 -13.50 -1.07
CA SER A 138 -3.26 -13.32 -0.85
C SER A 138 -2.60 -12.59 -2.04
N TYR A 139 -1.42 -12.00 -1.82
CA TYR A 139 -0.66 -11.40 -2.94
C TYR A 139 -0.35 -12.40 -4.06
N LYS A 140 -0.15 -13.70 -3.74
CA LYS A 140 0.03 -14.75 -4.76
C LYS A 140 -1.23 -14.95 -5.61
N ASP A 141 -2.39 -14.89 -4.97
CA ASP A 141 -3.67 -15.00 -5.68
C ASP A 141 -3.88 -13.80 -6.61
N LEU A 142 -3.58 -12.58 -6.14
CA LEU A 142 -3.67 -11.37 -6.93
C LEU A 142 -2.69 -11.39 -8.12
N GLU A 143 -1.44 -11.82 -7.93
CA GLU A 143 -0.45 -12.00 -9.01
C GLU A 143 -0.91 -13.03 -10.03
N LYS A 144 -1.45 -14.16 -9.57
CA LYS A 144 -2.03 -15.18 -10.44
C LYS A 144 -3.20 -14.61 -11.25
N ALA A 145 -4.13 -13.92 -10.59
CA ALA A 145 -5.28 -13.31 -11.25
C ALA A 145 -4.86 -12.27 -12.31
N MET A 146 -3.89 -11.40 -11.99
CA MET A 146 -3.36 -10.43 -12.92
C MET A 146 -2.71 -11.09 -14.16
N ASN A 147 -2.02 -12.20 -13.97
CA ASN A 147 -1.43 -12.96 -15.07
C ASN A 147 -2.49 -13.65 -15.92
N LEU A 148 -3.52 -14.23 -15.33
CA LEU A 148 -4.66 -14.81 -16.05
C LEU A 148 -5.40 -13.73 -16.86
N GLU A 149 -5.61 -12.54 -16.30
CA GLU A 149 -6.24 -11.43 -17.02
C GLU A 149 -5.44 -11.01 -18.26
N LYS A 150 -4.10 -10.98 -18.17
CA LYS A 150 -3.21 -10.67 -19.31
C LYS A 150 -3.24 -11.71 -20.43
N GLN A 151 -3.53 -12.97 -20.12
CA GLN A 151 -3.65 -14.03 -21.13
C GLN A 151 -4.88 -13.87 -22.02
N GLY A 152 -5.77 -12.94 -21.68
CA GLY A 152 -6.89 -12.55 -22.52
C GLY A 152 -8.07 -13.52 -22.50
N ASN A 153 -8.90 -13.46 -23.54
CA ASN A 153 -10.20 -14.15 -23.62
C ASN A 153 -10.14 -15.68 -23.80
N ASN A 154 -9.03 -16.33 -23.54
CA ASN A 154 -8.95 -17.80 -23.50
C ASN A 154 -9.60 -18.36 -22.21
N SER A 155 -10.71 -17.76 -21.77
CA SER A 155 -11.46 -18.19 -20.58
C SER A 155 -11.89 -19.67 -20.65
N ASP A 156 -11.99 -20.23 -21.86
CA ASP A 156 -12.34 -21.64 -22.06
C ASP A 156 -11.24 -22.62 -21.61
N GLU A 157 -10.00 -22.11 -21.39
CA GLU A 157 -8.86 -22.88 -20.89
C GLU A 157 -8.74 -22.81 -19.35
N PHE A 158 -9.50 -21.91 -18.69
CA PHE A 158 -9.39 -21.72 -17.25
C PHE A 158 -10.29 -22.70 -16.48
N ASN A 159 -9.75 -23.26 -15.42
CA ASN A 159 -10.54 -24.09 -14.52
C ASN A 159 -11.45 -23.22 -13.62
N GLN A 160 -12.44 -23.86 -12.97
CA GLN A 160 -13.44 -23.18 -12.16
C GLN A 160 -12.84 -22.29 -11.05
N LYS A 161 -11.74 -22.73 -10.43
CA LYS A 161 -11.06 -21.93 -9.37
C LYS A 161 -10.39 -20.67 -9.94
N GLU A 162 -9.86 -20.74 -11.14
CA GLU A 162 -9.24 -19.60 -11.83
C GLU A 162 -10.28 -18.59 -12.27
N LEU A 163 -11.43 -19.04 -12.74
CA LEU A 163 -12.57 -18.17 -13.09
C LEU A 163 -13.11 -17.45 -11.83
N GLU A 164 -13.24 -18.15 -10.71
CA GLU A 164 -13.69 -17.56 -9.46
C GLU A 164 -12.66 -16.54 -8.92
N LEU A 165 -11.37 -16.87 -8.95
CA LEU A 165 -10.30 -15.95 -8.60
C LEU A 165 -10.32 -14.68 -9.45
N LEU A 166 -10.44 -14.80 -10.77
CA LEU A 166 -10.56 -13.66 -11.68
C LEU A 166 -11.78 -12.81 -11.39
N LYS A 167 -12.91 -13.43 -11.03
CA LYS A 167 -14.13 -12.72 -10.67
C LYS A 167 -13.89 -11.84 -9.46
N VAL A 168 -13.38 -12.41 -8.35
CA VAL A 168 -13.10 -11.65 -7.12
C VAL A 168 -12.07 -10.55 -7.37
N TYR A 169 -11.00 -10.83 -8.12
CA TYR A 169 -9.99 -9.84 -8.50
C TYR A 169 -10.59 -8.64 -9.26
N LYS A 170 -11.47 -8.89 -10.24
CA LYS A 170 -12.15 -7.84 -10.99
C LYS A 170 -13.11 -7.03 -10.11
N GLU A 171 -13.79 -7.67 -9.17
CA GLU A 171 -14.66 -6.98 -8.20
C GLU A 171 -13.89 -6.05 -7.26
N ILE A 172 -12.65 -6.40 -6.88
CA ILE A 172 -11.80 -5.50 -6.05
C ILE A 172 -11.39 -4.28 -6.87
N ARG A 173 -11.02 -4.49 -8.12
CA ARG A 173 -10.50 -3.47 -9.04
C ARG A 173 -11.58 -2.49 -9.53
N THR A 174 -12.83 -2.91 -9.56
CA THR A 174 -13.95 -2.07 -10.02
C THR A 174 -14.29 -1.09 -8.90
N PRO A 175 -14.19 0.23 -9.11
CA PRO A 175 -14.62 1.21 -8.11
C PRO A 175 -16.11 1.03 -7.81
N ASN A 176 -16.46 0.99 -6.52
CA ASN A 176 -17.85 1.06 -6.06
C ASN A 176 -18.41 2.45 -6.29
#